data_ce2246792d726b163b9b702129315fea
#
_entry.id   ce2246792d726b163b9b702129315fea
#
_cell.length_a   1.000
_cell.length_b   1.000
_cell.length_c   1.000
_cell.angle_alpha   90.00
_cell.angle_beta   90.00
_cell.angle_gamma   90.00
#
_symmetry.space_group_name_H-M   'P 1'
#
loop_
_entity.id
_entity.type
_entity.pdbx_description
1 polymer ?
#
loop_
_entity_poly.entity_id
_entity_poly.type
_entity_poly.pdbx_seq_one_letter_code
_entity_poly.pdbx_strand_id
1 'polypeptide(L)'
;FLQNGVQFGNGFLKNQEKVYYPCPKGIAEVKEDKGKWFCIAGQEERKRKEIHGQVFWEGKELHVLSAQKEIHFHHSRPADRGIGHALNDAAMDISVPTGEFFQYTALSKGQTYAGMWSGKAKDIRLLTECLQDHDYRLRLGRSRTAEYGNCTVRIREVSLKEKVQKTTLRGKKWLLWLLSPMVICDEETGEYVLKDEGFKEQLKKRLCCSEVQLNKIACGYTTYSG
;
A
#
# COMPACT_ATOMS: atom_id res chain seq x y z
N PHE A 1 -9.50 -6.95 -17.23
CA PHE A 1 -9.39 -5.56 -17.67
C PHE A 1 -7.98 -5.10 -18.08
N LEU A 2 -6.88 -5.81 -17.74
CA LEU A 2 -5.51 -5.41 -18.07
C LEU A 2 -4.69 -6.58 -18.62
N GLN A 3 -5.18 -7.26 -19.64
CA GLN A 3 -4.40 -8.30 -20.33
C GLN A 3 -3.22 -7.72 -21.13
N ASN A 4 -3.23 -6.43 -21.39
CA ASN A 4 -2.20 -5.72 -22.16
C ASN A 4 -1.85 -4.40 -21.44
N GLY A 5 -0.66 -4.30 -20.92
CA GLY A 5 -0.18 -3.06 -20.30
C GLY A 5 0.84 -3.31 -19.19
N VAL A 6 1.28 -2.22 -18.57
CA VAL A 6 2.17 -2.27 -17.42
C VAL A 6 1.36 -2.37 -16.12
N GLN A 7 1.70 -3.35 -15.31
CA GLN A 7 1.17 -3.50 -13.96
C GLN A 7 2.11 -2.80 -12.97
N PHE A 8 1.54 -1.94 -12.15
CA PHE A 8 2.25 -1.20 -11.11
C PHE A 8 1.99 -1.87 -9.76
N GLY A 9 3.04 -2.33 -9.13
CA GLY A 9 2.99 -2.81 -7.75
C GLY A 9 2.99 -1.66 -6.76
N ASN A 10 2.69 -1.98 -5.49
CA ASN A 10 2.74 -1.00 -4.41
C ASN A 10 4.16 -0.49 -4.17
N GLY A 11 4.27 0.77 -3.72
CA GLY A 11 5.50 1.34 -3.22
C GLY A 11 5.68 1.02 -1.73
N PHE A 12 6.80 0.40 -1.39
CA PHE A 12 7.18 0.05 -0.02
C PHE A 12 8.33 0.92 0.44
N LEU A 13 8.34 1.32 1.71
CA LEU A 13 9.43 2.10 2.27
C LEU A 13 10.77 1.40 2.06
N LYS A 14 11.75 2.17 1.64
CA LYS A 14 13.12 1.70 1.48
C LYS A 14 14.05 2.56 2.35
N ASN A 15 14.83 1.90 3.20
CA ASN A 15 15.91 2.54 3.95
C ASN A 15 17.22 1.84 3.59
N GLN A 16 18.17 2.60 3.06
CA GLN A 16 19.38 2.04 2.44
C GLN A 16 18.99 1.00 1.36
N GLU A 17 19.49 -0.22 1.46
CA GLU A 17 19.14 -1.32 0.54
C GLU A 17 18.00 -2.23 1.05
N LYS A 18 17.45 -1.96 2.25
CA LYS A 18 16.39 -2.75 2.87
C LYS A 18 15.01 -2.21 2.48
N VAL A 19 14.15 -3.07 1.95
CA VAL A 19 12.75 -2.76 1.63
C VAL A 19 11.87 -3.28 2.74
N TYR A 20 11.02 -2.42 3.28
CA TYR A 20 10.11 -2.71 4.37
C TYR A 20 8.72 -2.99 3.81
N TYR A 21 8.11 -4.09 4.20
CA TYR A 21 6.80 -4.52 3.74
C TYR A 21 5.72 -4.31 4.83
N PRO A 22 4.44 -4.20 4.47
CA PRO A 22 3.37 -4.09 5.47
C PRO A 22 3.49 -5.19 6.53
N CYS A 23 3.34 -4.85 7.80
CA CYS A 23 3.41 -5.86 8.85
C CYS A 23 2.28 -6.88 8.71
N PRO A 24 2.56 -8.19 8.68
CA PRO A 24 1.51 -9.20 8.65
C PRO A 24 0.60 -9.08 9.89
N LYS A 25 -0.70 -9.14 9.68
CA LYS A 25 -1.69 -9.10 10.79
C LYS A 25 -1.55 -10.25 11.79
N GLY A 26 -0.86 -11.33 11.40
CA GLY A 26 -0.52 -12.45 12.27
C GLY A 26 0.64 -12.21 13.23
N ILE A 27 1.22 -11.02 13.27
CA ILE A 27 2.37 -10.66 14.11
C ILE A 27 2.01 -9.48 15.00
N ALA A 28 2.37 -9.57 16.27
CA ALA A 28 2.14 -8.53 17.24
C ALA A 28 3.36 -8.33 18.16
N GLU A 29 3.48 -7.15 18.72
CA GLU A 29 4.44 -6.83 19.76
C GLU A 29 3.89 -7.25 21.13
N VAL A 30 4.77 -7.74 21.99
CA VAL A 30 4.44 -8.02 23.39
C VAL A 30 4.24 -6.69 24.11
N LYS A 31 3.07 -6.47 24.75
CA LYS A 31 2.75 -5.17 25.37
C LYS A 31 3.70 -4.79 26.50
N GLU A 32 4.19 -5.77 27.24
CA GLU A 32 5.04 -5.60 28.42
C GLU A 32 6.54 -5.64 28.11
N ASP A 33 6.92 -6.01 26.87
CA ASP A 33 8.31 -6.14 26.46
C ASP A 33 8.52 -5.53 25.06
N LYS A 34 8.78 -4.25 25.06
CA LYS A 34 8.93 -3.46 23.84
C LYS A 34 10.06 -4.00 22.96
N GLY A 35 9.76 -4.20 21.69
CA GLY A 35 10.70 -4.74 20.71
C GLY A 35 10.65 -6.27 20.58
N LYS A 36 9.96 -6.98 21.46
CA LYS A 36 9.70 -8.41 21.28
C LYS A 36 8.39 -8.63 20.54
N TRP A 37 8.46 -9.39 19.49
CA TRP A 37 7.32 -9.75 18.66
C TRP A 37 7.04 -11.26 18.72
N PHE A 38 5.82 -11.64 18.40
CA PHE A 38 5.39 -13.03 18.35
C PHE A 38 4.33 -13.26 17.28
N CYS A 39 4.20 -14.51 16.84
CA CYS A 39 3.14 -14.93 15.95
C CYS A 39 1.86 -15.19 16.75
N ILE A 40 0.76 -14.51 16.40
CA ILE A 40 -0.53 -14.65 17.07
C ILE A 40 -1.09 -16.07 16.89
N ALA A 41 -0.75 -16.74 15.79
CA ALA A 41 -1.24 -18.07 15.46
C ALA A 41 -0.75 -19.16 16.43
N GLY A 42 -1.15 -19.13 17.68
CA GLY A 42 -0.78 -20.13 18.71
C GLY A 42 -0.67 -19.58 20.13
N GLN A 43 -0.85 -18.28 20.32
CA GLN A 43 -0.71 -17.62 21.61
C GLN A 43 -1.83 -16.60 21.83
N GLU A 44 -3.03 -17.08 22.15
CA GLU A 44 -4.23 -16.24 22.26
C GLU A 44 -4.28 -15.38 23.52
N GLU A 45 -3.56 -15.75 24.59
CA GLU A 45 -3.69 -15.11 25.91
C GLU A 45 -2.70 -13.98 26.22
N ARG A 46 -1.76 -13.68 25.34
CA ARG A 46 -0.79 -12.61 25.61
C ARG A 46 -1.37 -11.23 25.35
N LYS A 47 -1.15 -10.30 26.29
CA LYS A 47 -1.39 -8.88 26.05
C LYS A 47 -0.54 -8.41 24.87
N ARG A 48 -1.20 -7.98 23.82
CA ARG A 48 -0.58 -7.65 22.54
C ARG A 48 -0.81 -6.21 22.14
N LYS A 49 0.12 -5.69 21.35
CA LYS A 49 0.02 -4.41 20.67
C LYS A 49 0.19 -4.65 19.17
N GLU A 50 -0.65 -4.05 18.36
CA GLU A 50 -0.51 -4.10 16.91
C GLU A 50 0.74 -3.32 16.49
N ILE A 51 1.50 -3.88 15.55
CA ILE A 51 2.66 -3.21 14.97
C ILE A 51 2.16 -2.32 13.83
N HIS A 52 2.26 -1.03 14.02
CA HIS A 52 1.92 -0.05 13.00
C HIS A 52 3.15 0.30 12.16
N GLY A 53 3.04 0.16 10.84
CA GLY A 53 4.13 0.48 9.91
C GLY A 53 4.49 -0.68 8.98
N GLN A 54 5.64 -0.54 8.37
CA GLN A 54 6.21 -1.56 7.50
C GLN A 54 7.40 -2.22 8.22
N VAL A 55 7.67 -3.46 7.91
CA VAL A 55 8.64 -4.28 8.62
C VAL A 55 9.67 -4.88 7.68
N PHE A 56 10.86 -5.08 8.20
CA PHE A 56 11.93 -5.83 7.58
C PHE A 56 12.52 -6.81 8.59
N TRP A 57 12.70 -8.07 8.18
CA TRP A 57 13.37 -9.08 9.01
C TRP A 57 14.85 -9.16 8.67
N GLU A 58 15.68 -9.04 9.69
CA GLU A 58 17.10 -9.33 9.63
C GLU A 58 17.42 -10.53 10.54
N GLY A 59 17.45 -11.71 9.95
CA GLY A 59 17.53 -12.93 10.73
C GLY A 59 16.29 -13.13 11.62
N LYS A 60 16.47 -12.95 12.93
CA LYS A 60 15.40 -13.04 13.94
C LYS A 60 14.91 -11.68 14.43
N GLU A 61 15.54 -10.61 14.01
CA GLU A 61 15.20 -9.24 14.42
C GLU A 61 14.16 -8.65 13.48
N LEU A 62 13.17 -7.98 14.05
CA LEU A 62 12.12 -7.27 13.33
C LEU A 62 12.35 -5.77 13.43
N HIS A 63 12.70 -5.16 12.32
CA HIS A 63 12.82 -3.71 12.21
C HIS A 63 11.51 -3.12 11.70
N VAL A 64 11.05 -2.07 12.36
CA VAL A 64 9.79 -1.38 12.01
C VAL A 64 10.10 0.02 11.51
N LEU A 65 9.51 0.39 10.38
CA LEU A 65 9.64 1.71 9.80
C LEU A 65 8.25 2.24 9.43
N SER A 66 7.98 3.48 9.78
CA SER A 66 6.73 4.16 9.43
C SER A 66 6.99 5.30 8.48
N ALA A 67 6.09 5.49 7.51
CA ALA A 67 6.14 6.65 6.63
C ALA A 67 5.97 7.94 7.44
N GLN A 68 6.92 8.83 7.29
CA GLN A 68 6.82 10.17 7.87
C GLN A 68 5.84 11.01 7.06
N LYS A 69 5.01 11.76 7.76
CA LYS A 69 3.96 12.58 7.16
C LYS A 69 4.00 13.98 7.73
N GLU A 70 3.65 14.93 6.89
CA GLU A 70 3.49 16.33 7.24
C GLU A 70 2.04 16.73 7.00
N ILE A 71 1.51 17.59 7.86
CA ILE A 71 0.17 18.12 7.73
C ILE A 71 0.30 19.59 7.33
N HIS A 72 -0.31 19.94 6.22
CA HIS A 72 -0.34 21.29 5.69
C HIS A 72 -1.76 21.84 5.72
N PHE A 73 -1.90 23.02 6.28
CA PHE A 73 -3.17 23.72 6.33
C PHE A 73 -3.27 24.69 5.16
N HIS A 74 -4.38 24.64 4.47
CA HIS A 74 -4.69 25.49 3.34
C HIS A 74 -6.02 26.18 3.57
N HIS A 75 -6.16 27.34 3.00
CA HIS A 75 -7.44 28.02 2.91
C HIS A 75 -7.64 28.58 1.52
N SER A 76 -8.83 28.42 1.04
CA SER A 76 -9.31 29.07 -0.18
C SER A 76 -9.78 30.47 0.18
N ARG A 77 -9.36 31.48 -0.54
CA ARG A 77 -9.85 32.85 -0.39
C ARG A 77 -10.73 33.19 -1.56
N PRO A 78 -11.84 33.91 -1.33
CA PRO A 78 -12.60 34.52 -2.42
C PRO A 78 -11.74 35.44 -3.28
N ALA A 79 -12.11 35.62 -4.54
CA ALA A 79 -11.38 36.45 -5.50
C ALA A 79 -11.20 37.92 -5.07
N ASP A 80 -12.10 38.42 -4.25
CA ASP A 80 -12.06 39.75 -3.64
C ASP A 80 -11.08 39.90 -2.46
N ARG A 81 -10.30 38.86 -2.18
CA ARG A 81 -9.34 38.81 -1.06
C ARG A 81 -9.97 38.93 0.33
N GLY A 82 -11.24 38.62 0.48
CA GLY A 82 -11.93 38.56 1.76
C GLY A 82 -11.31 37.55 2.75
N ILE A 83 -11.91 37.43 3.93
CA ILE A 83 -11.45 36.54 4.98
C ILE A 83 -11.66 35.09 4.56
N GLY A 84 -10.63 34.25 4.68
CA GLY A 84 -10.66 32.84 4.29
C GLY A 84 -11.30 31.95 5.35
N HIS A 85 -12.59 32.12 5.64
CA HIS A 85 -13.36 31.20 6.49
C HIS A 85 -14.70 30.85 5.83
N ALA A 86 -15.20 29.65 6.09
CA ALA A 86 -16.53 29.29 5.69
C ALA A 86 -17.55 29.99 6.59
N LEU A 87 -18.38 30.82 6.04
CA LEU A 87 -19.51 31.41 6.74
C LEU A 87 -20.70 30.45 6.62
N ASN A 88 -20.99 29.74 7.70
CA ASN A 88 -22.16 28.85 7.81
C ASN A 88 -23.44 29.62 8.13
N ASP A 89 -23.55 30.88 7.75
CA ASP A 89 -24.76 31.64 7.98
C ASP A 89 -25.78 31.34 6.89
N ALA A 90 -26.86 30.68 7.28
CA ALA A 90 -28.00 30.37 6.45
C ALA A 90 -28.74 31.61 5.85
N ALA A 91 -28.23 32.82 6.09
CA ALA A 91 -28.76 34.07 5.62
C ALA A 91 -27.95 34.72 4.49
N MET A 92 -26.82 34.14 4.07
CA MET A 92 -26.03 34.70 2.97
C MET A 92 -26.33 34.06 1.65
N ASP A 93 -26.40 34.90 0.64
CA ASP A 93 -26.60 34.54 -0.77
C ASP A 93 -25.59 33.47 -1.19
N ILE A 94 -26.09 32.28 -1.59
CA ILE A 94 -25.31 31.08 -1.95
C ILE A 94 -24.41 31.33 -3.17
N SER A 95 -24.51 32.46 -3.82
CA SER A 95 -23.73 32.84 -5.01
C SER A 95 -22.31 33.35 -4.71
N VAL A 96 -21.98 33.65 -3.44
CA VAL A 96 -20.65 34.12 -3.07
C VAL A 96 -19.76 32.94 -2.68
N PRO A 97 -18.65 32.69 -3.37
CA PRO A 97 -17.70 31.62 -3.00
C PRO A 97 -17.15 31.88 -1.59
N THR A 98 -17.60 31.11 -0.63
CA THR A 98 -17.05 31.14 0.73
C THR A 98 -15.68 30.48 0.76
N GLY A 99 -14.73 31.13 1.45
CA GLY A 99 -13.40 30.52 1.64
C GLY A 99 -13.50 29.25 2.49
N GLU A 100 -12.85 28.19 2.06
CA GLU A 100 -12.83 26.93 2.78
C GLU A 100 -11.46 26.72 3.45
N PHE A 101 -11.51 26.17 4.65
CA PHE A 101 -10.32 25.74 5.37
C PHE A 101 -10.18 24.24 5.24
N PHE A 102 -9.05 23.77 4.73
CA PHE A 102 -8.80 22.35 4.54
C PHE A 102 -7.35 21.97 4.83
N GLN A 103 -7.13 20.70 5.08
CA GLN A 103 -5.79 20.18 5.33
C GLN A 103 -5.43 19.08 4.35
N TYR A 104 -4.14 19.06 3.99
CA TYR A 104 -3.53 17.94 3.29
C TYR A 104 -2.54 17.23 4.20
N THR A 105 -2.56 15.91 4.14
CA THR A 105 -1.50 15.07 4.68
C THR A 105 -0.62 14.63 3.54
N ALA A 106 0.62 15.06 3.54
CA ALA A 106 1.62 14.70 2.54
C ALA A 106 2.69 13.79 3.14
N LEU A 107 3.35 12.99 2.32
CA LEU A 107 4.55 12.27 2.72
C LEU A 107 5.71 13.27 2.82
N SER A 108 6.45 13.22 3.93
CA SER A 108 7.60 14.11 4.14
C SER A 108 8.69 13.85 3.12
N LYS A 109 9.48 14.88 2.85
CA LYS A 109 10.62 14.82 1.90
C LYS A 109 11.68 13.80 2.34
N GLY A 110 12.49 13.34 1.38
CA GLY A 110 13.67 12.53 1.63
C GLY A 110 13.39 11.04 1.85
N GLN A 111 12.14 10.62 1.85
CA GLN A 111 11.79 9.22 1.93
C GLN A 111 11.93 8.53 0.58
N THR A 112 12.40 7.30 0.59
CA THR A 112 12.53 6.47 -0.60
C THR A 112 11.54 5.31 -0.54
N TYR A 113 10.92 5.03 -1.67
CA TYR A 113 10.01 3.91 -1.84
C TYR A 113 10.50 3.03 -2.98
N ALA A 114 10.36 1.73 -2.85
CA ALA A 114 10.63 0.76 -3.88
C ALA A 114 9.35 0.03 -4.28
N GLY A 115 9.11 -0.07 -5.57
CA GLY A 115 8.00 -0.83 -6.14
C GLY A 115 8.48 -1.65 -7.33
N MET A 116 7.63 -2.53 -7.81
CA MET A 116 7.91 -3.34 -8.98
C MET A 116 6.89 -3.06 -10.06
N TRP A 117 7.35 -2.86 -11.27
CA TRP A 117 6.52 -2.79 -12.47
C TRP A 117 6.74 -4.05 -13.29
N SER A 118 5.69 -4.58 -13.87
CA SER A 118 5.73 -5.75 -14.73
C SER A 118 4.83 -5.57 -15.94
N GLY A 119 5.21 -6.14 -17.06
CA GLY A 119 4.45 -6.02 -18.30
C GLY A 119 5.19 -6.59 -19.48
N LYS A 120 4.64 -6.40 -20.69
CA LYS A 120 5.35 -6.76 -21.92
C LYS A 120 6.58 -5.86 -22.08
N ALA A 121 7.66 -6.42 -22.58
CA ALA A 121 8.93 -5.69 -22.75
C ALA A 121 8.78 -4.39 -23.54
N LYS A 122 7.95 -4.37 -24.59
CA LYS A 122 7.67 -3.18 -25.38
C LYS A 122 7.01 -2.06 -24.57
N ASP A 123 6.07 -2.42 -23.68
CA ASP A 123 5.29 -1.44 -22.90
C ASP A 123 6.15 -0.87 -21.76
N ILE A 124 6.98 -1.72 -21.14
CA ILE A 124 7.97 -1.27 -20.14
C ILE A 124 9.01 -0.34 -20.77
N ARG A 125 9.49 -0.67 -21.97
CA ARG A 125 10.45 0.18 -22.71
C ARG A 125 9.87 1.56 -23.01
N LEU A 126 8.65 1.60 -23.58
CA LEU A 126 7.95 2.86 -23.87
C LEU A 126 7.78 3.72 -22.62
N LEU A 127 7.38 3.10 -21.49
CA LEU A 127 7.27 3.82 -20.22
C LEU A 127 8.62 4.35 -19.74
N THR A 128 9.69 3.59 -19.90
CA THR A 128 11.04 3.99 -19.50
C THR A 128 11.53 5.16 -20.37
N GLU A 129 11.30 5.12 -21.66
CA GLU A 129 11.62 6.22 -22.59
C GLU A 129 10.84 7.49 -22.23
N CYS A 130 9.53 7.36 -21.98
CA CYS A 130 8.71 8.49 -21.53
C CYS A 130 9.22 9.11 -20.22
N LEU A 131 9.66 8.30 -19.26
CA LEU A 131 10.25 8.82 -18.02
C LEU A 131 11.60 9.49 -18.25
N GLN A 132 12.40 8.98 -19.16
CA GLN A 132 13.68 9.59 -19.55
C GLN A 132 13.47 10.98 -20.15
N ASP A 133 12.49 11.15 -21.02
CA ASP A 133 12.12 12.44 -21.63
C ASP A 133 11.68 13.49 -20.59
N HIS A 134 11.27 13.04 -19.41
CA HIS A 134 10.90 13.87 -18.27
C HIS A 134 11.94 13.85 -17.14
N ASP A 135 13.22 13.61 -17.42
CA ASP A 135 14.31 13.56 -16.43
C ASP A 135 14.03 12.63 -15.26
N TYR A 136 13.29 11.53 -15.48
CA TYR A 136 12.82 10.60 -14.44
C TYR A 136 12.05 11.28 -13.31
N ARG A 137 11.36 12.38 -13.59
CA ARG A 137 10.52 13.09 -12.62
C ARG A 137 9.06 12.73 -12.83
N LEU A 138 8.37 12.48 -11.72
CA LEU A 138 6.94 12.24 -11.69
C LEU A 138 6.27 13.13 -10.65
N ARG A 139 5.00 13.39 -10.89
CA ARG A 139 4.11 13.99 -9.89
C ARG A 139 3.03 12.99 -9.53
N LEU A 140 3.07 12.49 -8.30
CA LEU A 140 2.16 11.46 -7.81
C LEU A 140 1.25 12.01 -6.72
N GLY A 141 0.02 11.49 -6.67
CA GLY A 141 -0.95 11.81 -5.64
C GLY A 141 -1.89 12.95 -6.00
N ARG A 142 -2.62 13.41 -4.99
CA ARG A 142 -3.56 14.52 -5.06
C ARG A 142 -2.82 15.86 -5.06
N SER A 143 -3.41 16.90 -5.62
CA SER A 143 -2.83 18.25 -5.70
C SER A 143 -1.44 18.32 -6.36
N ARG A 144 -1.18 17.41 -7.28
CA ARG A 144 0.09 17.28 -8.01
C ARG A 144 0.42 18.49 -8.92
N THR A 145 -0.56 19.33 -9.21
CA THR A 145 -0.38 20.55 -10.00
C THR A 145 0.18 21.72 -9.18
N ALA A 146 0.09 21.65 -7.86
CA ALA A 146 0.64 22.64 -6.94
C ALA A 146 2.07 22.24 -6.49
N GLU A 147 2.28 22.09 -5.19
CA GLU A 147 3.59 21.88 -4.59
C GLU A 147 3.88 20.43 -4.16
N TYR A 148 2.83 19.57 -4.23
CA TYR A 148 2.95 18.20 -3.75
C TYR A 148 3.30 17.21 -4.86
N GLY A 149 3.73 16.03 -4.42
CA GLY A 149 3.88 14.84 -5.25
C GLY A 149 5.11 14.80 -6.14
N ASN A 150 6.05 15.74 -6.02
CA ASN A 150 7.30 15.68 -6.78
C ASN A 150 8.14 14.48 -6.36
N CYS A 151 8.39 13.57 -7.28
CA CYS A 151 9.16 12.37 -7.09
C CYS A 151 10.25 12.24 -8.16
N THR A 152 11.41 11.73 -7.76
CA THR A 152 12.44 11.27 -8.70
C THR A 152 12.41 9.75 -8.74
N VAL A 153 12.37 9.18 -9.94
CA VAL A 153 12.34 7.74 -10.17
C VAL A 153 13.72 7.25 -10.55
N ARG A 154 14.11 6.10 -10.00
CA ARG A 154 15.27 5.33 -10.48
C ARG A 154 14.79 3.98 -10.94
N ILE A 155 15.11 3.61 -12.15
CA ILE A 155 14.67 2.34 -12.74
C ILE A 155 15.87 1.39 -12.77
N ARG A 156 15.60 0.14 -12.42
CA ARG A 156 16.54 -0.97 -12.56
C ARG A 156 15.77 -2.18 -13.09
N GLU A 157 16.26 -2.74 -14.17
CA GLU A 157 15.74 -4.03 -14.64
C GLU A 157 16.09 -5.12 -13.65
N VAL A 158 15.12 -5.99 -13.40
CA VAL A 158 15.28 -7.13 -12.49
C VAL A 158 14.76 -8.37 -13.19
N SER A 159 15.63 -9.36 -13.34
CA SER A 159 15.19 -10.67 -13.82
C SER A 159 14.33 -11.36 -12.77
N LEU A 160 13.11 -11.74 -13.15
CA LEU A 160 12.22 -12.52 -12.29
C LEU A 160 12.86 -13.87 -11.88
N LYS A 161 13.73 -14.41 -12.71
CA LYS A 161 14.44 -15.67 -12.40
C LYS A 161 15.39 -15.54 -11.20
N GLU A 162 15.94 -14.36 -10.96
CA GLU A 162 16.83 -14.09 -9.82
C GLU A 162 16.07 -13.89 -8.51
N LYS A 163 14.84 -13.41 -8.57
CA LYS A 163 14.03 -13.13 -7.37
C LYS A 163 13.11 -14.26 -6.94
N VAL A 164 12.64 -15.06 -7.86
CA VAL A 164 11.89 -16.26 -7.55
C VAL A 164 12.89 -17.38 -7.28
N GLN A 165 13.48 -17.39 -6.10
CA GLN A 165 13.98 -18.66 -5.59
C GLN A 165 12.76 -19.59 -5.60
N LYS A 166 12.82 -20.62 -6.47
CA LYS A 166 11.87 -21.73 -6.41
C LYS A 166 12.07 -22.40 -5.07
N THR A 167 11.45 -21.84 -4.06
CA THR A 167 11.35 -22.48 -2.75
C THR A 167 10.50 -23.70 -3.01
N THR A 168 11.15 -24.85 -3.11
CA THR A 168 10.43 -26.11 -3.13
C THR A 168 9.63 -26.13 -1.86
N LEU A 169 8.31 -26.10 -2.02
CA LEU A 169 7.39 -26.09 -0.92
C LEU A 169 7.59 -27.37 -0.11
N ARG A 170 8.44 -27.30 0.93
CA ARG A 170 8.68 -28.42 1.83
C ARG A 170 7.75 -28.31 3.02
N GLY A 171 6.96 -29.33 3.27
CA GLY A 171 6.04 -29.39 4.39
C GLY A 171 4.58 -29.09 4.03
N LYS A 172 3.68 -29.32 4.99
CA LYS A 172 2.23 -29.25 4.81
C LYS A 172 1.61 -27.93 5.27
N LYS A 173 2.37 -27.02 5.86
CA LYS A 173 1.87 -25.75 6.43
C LYS A 173 2.64 -24.58 5.84
N TRP A 174 1.90 -23.54 5.47
CA TRP A 174 2.42 -22.36 4.79
C TRP A 174 1.89 -21.10 5.46
N LEU A 175 2.71 -20.06 5.46
CA LEU A 175 2.28 -18.71 5.78
C LEU A 175 2.16 -17.93 4.47
N LEU A 176 0.94 -17.53 4.13
CA LEU A 176 0.70 -16.59 3.04
C LEU A 176 0.68 -15.16 3.60
N TRP A 177 1.58 -14.35 3.12
CA TRP A 177 1.67 -12.95 3.48
C TRP A 177 1.21 -12.08 2.30
N LEU A 178 0.09 -11.38 2.45
CA LEU A 178 -0.41 -10.46 1.45
C LEU A 178 0.31 -9.11 1.59
N LEU A 179 1.03 -8.71 0.56
CA LEU A 179 1.76 -7.44 0.50
C LEU A 179 0.88 -6.27 0.02
N SER A 180 -0.31 -6.56 -0.45
CA SER A 180 -1.33 -5.60 -0.85
C SER A 180 -2.71 -6.10 -0.47
N PRO A 181 -3.71 -5.20 -0.33
CA PRO A 181 -5.09 -5.62 -0.23
C PRO A 181 -5.46 -6.52 -1.40
N MET A 182 -6.24 -7.56 -1.11
CA MET A 182 -6.74 -8.48 -2.12
C MET A 182 -8.24 -8.34 -2.21
N VAL A 183 -8.73 -8.15 -3.41
CA VAL A 183 -10.16 -8.14 -3.74
C VAL A 183 -10.48 -9.46 -4.42
N ILE A 184 -11.47 -10.16 -3.92
CA ILE A 184 -11.99 -11.39 -4.49
C ILE A 184 -13.39 -11.12 -4.98
N CYS A 185 -13.61 -11.33 -6.26
CA CYS A 185 -14.92 -11.24 -6.87
C CYS A 185 -15.37 -12.62 -7.34
N ASP A 186 -16.65 -12.86 -7.23
CA ASP A 186 -17.29 -13.98 -7.92
C ASP A 186 -17.15 -13.82 -9.44
N GLU A 187 -16.82 -14.88 -10.14
CA GLU A 187 -16.54 -14.80 -11.58
C GLU A 187 -17.82 -14.63 -12.42
N GLU A 188 -18.96 -15.08 -11.90
CA GLU A 188 -20.24 -15.03 -12.61
C GLU A 188 -21.00 -13.74 -12.32
N THR A 189 -21.05 -13.35 -11.03
CA THR A 189 -21.83 -12.17 -10.61
C THR A 189 -21.01 -10.91 -10.54
N GLY A 190 -19.68 -11.00 -10.41
CA GLY A 190 -18.81 -9.85 -10.19
C GLY A 190 -18.89 -9.28 -8.78
N GLU A 191 -19.69 -9.86 -7.90
CA GLU A 191 -19.84 -9.40 -6.53
C GLU A 191 -18.63 -9.71 -5.65
N TYR A 192 -18.40 -8.90 -4.64
CA TYR A 192 -17.31 -9.12 -3.69
C TYR A 192 -17.59 -10.33 -2.81
N VAL A 193 -16.66 -11.27 -2.78
CA VAL A 193 -16.73 -12.46 -1.94
C VAL A 193 -15.89 -12.24 -0.69
N LEU A 194 -16.55 -12.10 0.45
CA LEU A 194 -15.91 -11.93 1.77
C LEU A 194 -15.74 -13.25 2.53
N LYS A 195 -16.15 -14.37 1.93
CA LYS A 195 -16.14 -15.68 2.59
C LYS A 195 -14.83 -16.43 2.36
N ASP A 196 -14.44 -17.22 3.34
CA ASP A 196 -13.22 -18.06 3.29
C ASP A 196 -13.22 -19.03 2.10
N GLU A 197 -14.41 -19.51 1.68
CA GLU A 197 -14.56 -20.37 0.53
C GLU A 197 -14.09 -19.73 -0.76
N GLY A 198 -14.46 -18.48 -1.03
CA GLY A 198 -14.00 -17.75 -2.21
C GLY A 198 -12.49 -17.58 -2.23
N PHE A 199 -11.89 -17.32 -1.07
CA PHE A 199 -10.45 -17.24 -0.93
C PHE A 199 -9.76 -18.60 -1.21
N LYS A 200 -10.30 -19.68 -0.67
CA LYS A 200 -9.81 -21.05 -0.94
C LYS A 200 -9.82 -21.38 -2.43
N GLU A 201 -10.93 -21.10 -3.10
CA GLU A 201 -11.05 -21.37 -4.55
C GLU A 201 -10.04 -20.56 -5.37
N GLN A 202 -9.86 -19.29 -5.07
CA GLN A 202 -8.85 -18.47 -5.73
C GLN A 202 -7.42 -18.99 -5.47
N LEU A 203 -7.12 -19.45 -4.26
CA LEU A 203 -5.84 -20.06 -3.93
C LEU A 203 -5.63 -21.36 -4.70
N LYS A 204 -6.63 -22.26 -4.76
CA LYS A 204 -6.55 -23.50 -5.55
C LYS A 204 -6.20 -23.22 -7.02
N LYS A 205 -6.90 -22.26 -7.64
CA LYS A 205 -6.64 -21.87 -9.03
C LYS A 205 -5.21 -21.35 -9.21
N ARG A 206 -4.77 -20.43 -8.34
CA ARG A 206 -3.45 -19.78 -8.47
C ARG A 206 -2.28 -20.70 -8.13
N LEU A 207 -2.45 -21.61 -7.19
CA LEU A 207 -1.44 -22.58 -6.76
C LEU A 207 -1.51 -23.88 -7.56
N CYS A 208 -2.49 -24.01 -8.46
CA CYS A 208 -2.73 -25.23 -9.25
C CYS A 208 -2.80 -26.50 -8.38
N CYS A 209 -3.52 -26.42 -7.26
CA CYS A 209 -3.70 -27.51 -6.31
C CYS A 209 -5.17 -27.90 -6.17
N SER A 210 -5.42 -29.18 -5.85
CA SER A 210 -6.78 -29.72 -5.72
C SER A 210 -7.45 -29.32 -4.39
N GLU A 211 -6.66 -29.10 -3.34
CA GLU A 211 -7.18 -28.82 -2.00
C GLU A 211 -6.32 -27.78 -1.26
N VAL A 212 -6.99 -26.88 -0.56
CA VAL A 212 -6.40 -25.88 0.34
C VAL A 212 -7.18 -25.87 1.63
N GLN A 213 -6.50 -26.01 2.78
CA GLN A 213 -7.07 -25.82 4.09
C GLN A 213 -6.56 -24.52 4.68
N LEU A 214 -7.47 -23.65 5.11
CA LEU A 214 -7.16 -22.42 5.83
C LEU A 214 -7.29 -22.68 7.34
N ASN A 215 -6.17 -22.75 8.03
CA ASN A 215 -6.17 -23.07 9.45
C ASN A 215 -6.44 -21.85 10.33
N LYS A 216 -5.82 -20.71 10.00
CA LYS A 216 -6.01 -19.43 10.69
C LYS A 216 -5.84 -18.30 9.71
N ILE A 217 -6.74 -17.34 9.78
CA ILE A 217 -6.65 -16.10 9.00
C ILE A 217 -6.58 -14.95 10.00
N ALA A 218 -5.45 -14.23 9.98
CA ALA A 218 -5.35 -12.94 10.63
C ALA A 218 -5.50 -11.87 9.55
N CYS A 219 -6.69 -11.32 9.40
CA CYS A 219 -7.00 -10.32 8.38
C CYS A 219 -7.56 -9.03 9.00
N GLY A 220 -7.41 -7.95 8.29
CA GLY A 220 -8.12 -6.70 8.51
C GLY A 220 -8.89 -6.37 7.24
N TYR A 221 -10.07 -5.78 7.41
CA TYR A 221 -10.86 -5.27 6.30
C TYR A 221 -10.51 -3.80 6.09
N THR A 222 -10.35 -3.39 4.85
CA THR A 222 -10.16 -2.00 4.48
C THR A 222 -11.29 -1.62 3.54
N THR A 223 -12.05 -0.60 3.90
CA THR A 223 -13.02 0.00 3.00
C THR A 223 -12.33 1.08 2.17
N TYR A 224 -12.50 1.03 0.87
CA TYR A 224 -12.13 2.12 -0.01
C TYR A 224 -13.39 2.95 -0.29
N SER A 225 -13.40 4.19 0.18
CA SER A 225 -14.32 5.19 -0.36
C SER A 225 -13.74 5.66 -1.67
N GLY A 226 -14.47 5.42 -2.77
CA GLY A 226 -14.13 5.90 -4.10
C GLY A 226 -14.21 7.44 -4.20
#